data_817e20e3e0ba4fb27769c605d6046f6a
#
_entry.id   817e20e3e0ba4fb27769c605d6046f6a
#
_cell.length_a   1.000
_cell.length_b   1.000
_cell.length_c   1.000
_cell.angle_alpha   90.00
_cell.angle_beta   90.00
_cell.angle_gamma   90.00
#
_symmetry.space_group_name_H-M   'P 1'
#
loop_
_entity.id
_entity.type
_entity.pdbx_description
1 polymer ?
#
loop_
_entity_poly.entity_id
_entity_poly.type
_entity_poly.pdbx_seq_one_letter_code
_entity_poly.pdbx_strand_id
1 'polypeptide(L)'
;DFLIYFRLIIVKNKQTKIIFVSANEALVYDCFDIHLYFFIRKAFYEEDFKRLLLKIEKDEAESNKQYLLDEKNHQYIRCVDIYYIQSHRNVCTFYTKDQEFQQYTTLKKCTEYFCSNIAFYKINSYTIINFKYVTKINHQSVTLLNQQTFNVSRKAKDLIEKYHTYRRYIQ
;
A
#
# COMPACT_ATOMS: atom_id res chain seq x y z
N ASP A 1 2.65 -21.36 24.07
CA ASP A 1 3.11 -20.00 23.80
C ASP A 1 2.12 -19.31 22.87
N PHE A 2 1.27 -18.42 23.43
CA PHE A 2 0.13 -17.79 22.76
C PHE A 2 0.56 -17.00 21.50
N LEU A 3 1.73 -16.37 21.53
CA LEU A 3 2.30 -15.59 20.43
C LEU A 3 2.72 -16.44 19.21
N ILE A 4 3.14 -17.69 19.43
CA ILE A 4 3.50 -18.61 18.34
C ILE A 4 2.25 -18.98 17.53
N TYR A 5 1.10 -19.13 18.18
CA TYR A 5 -0.15 -19.47 17.49
C TYR A 5 -0.61 -18.36 16.54
N PHE A 6 -0.46 -17.09 16.95
CA PHE A 6 -0.77 -15.94 16.08
C PHE A 6 0.18 -15.79 14.89
N ARG A 7 1.48 -16.04 15.09
CA ARG A 7 2.44 -16.07 13.98
C ARG A 7 2.06 -17.09 12.92
N LEU A 8 1.58 -18.28 13.29
CA LEU A 8 1.12 -19.31 12.35
C LEU A 8 -0.13 -18.89 11.56
N ILE A 9 -1.08 -18.19 12.19
CA ILE A 9 -2.28 -17.69 11.50
C ILE A 9 -1.92 -16.64 10.44
N ILE A 10 -1.03 -15.71 10.75
CA ILE A 10 -0.58 -14.66 9.82
C ILE A 10 0.18 -15.26 8.64
N VAL A 11 1.03 -16.24 8.88
CA VAL A 11 1.78 -16.92 7.80
C VAL A 11 0.84 -17.63 6.83
N LYS A 12 -0.26 -18.22 7.32
CA LYS A 12 -1.25 -18.91 6.49
C LYS A 12 -2.16 -17.96 5.71
N ASN A 13 -2.50 -16.80 6.26
CA ASN A 13 -3.39 -15.84 5.60
C ASN A 13 -2.94 -14.39 5.86
N LYS A 14 -2.17 -13.85 4.92
CA LYS A 14 -1.65 -12.46 4.96
C LYS A 14 -2.74 -11.36 4.94
N GLN A 15 -3.98 -11.70 4.63
CA GLN A 15 -5.10 -10.75 4.60
C GLN A 15 -5.86 -10.69 5.93
N THR A 16 -5.58 -11.60 6.87
CA THR A 16 -6.25 -11.62 8.17
C THR A 16 -5.81 -10.41 9.01
N LYS A 17 -6.77 -9.58 9.39
CA LYS A 17 -6.56 -8.46 10.31
C LYS A 17 -6.71 -8.97 11.74
N ILE A 18 -5.66 -8.90 12.54
CA ILE A 18 -5.67 -9.33 13.94
C ILE A 18 -5.93 -8.13 14.84
N ILE A 19 -7.00 -8.19 15.60
CA ILE A 19 -7.34 -7.22 16.63
C ILE A 19 -7.12 -7.88 17.98
N PHE A 20 -6.33 -7.26 18.83
CA PHE A 20 -6.05 -7.74 20.18
C PHE A 20 -6.82 -6.92 21.20
N VAL A 21 -7.43 -7.58 22.17
CA VAL A 21 -8.19 -6.92 23.26
C VAL A 21 -7.62 -7.38 24.59
N SER A 22 -7.05 -6.47 25.39
CA SER A 22 -6.43 -6.82 26.67
C SER A 22 -6.64 -5.75 27.74
N ALA A 23 -6.68 -6.21 29.00
CA ALA A 23 -6.56 -5.33 30.17
C ALA A 23 -5.09 -5.01 30.51
N ASN A 24 -4.15 -5.84 30.03
CA ASN A 24 -2.72 -5.64 30.24
C ASN A 24 -2.13 -4.87 29.05
N GLU A 25 -1.88 -3.57 29.25
CA GLU A 25 -1.32 -2.69 28.21
C GLU A 25 0.14 -3.03 27.87
N ALA A 26 0.89 -3.68 28.76
CA ALA A 26 2.26 -4.10 28.50
C ALA A 26 2.36 -5.13 27.35
N LEU A 27 1.30 -5.89 27.09
CA LEU A 27 1.24 -6.83 25.96
C LEU A 27 1.32 -6.14 24.57
N VAL A 28 1.10 -4.83 24.51
CA VAL A 28 1.31 -4.05 23.26
C VAL A 28 2.74 -4.25 22.77
N TYR A 29 3.72 -4.23 23.67
CA TYR A 29 5.13 -4.40 23.30
C TYR A 29 5.44 -5.79 22.74
N ASP A 30 4.82 -6.84 23.31
CA ASP A 30 4.97 -8.22 22.83
C ASP A 30 4.29 -8.44 21.47
N CYS A 31 3.31 -7.59 21.14
CA CYS A 31 2.57 -7.64 19.87
C CYS A 31 3.26 -6.94 18.71
N PHE A 32 4.34 -6.17 18.92
CA PHE A 32 5.06 -5.51 17.81
C PHE A 32 5.63 -6.48 16.77
N ASP A 33 6.00 -7.69 17.21
CA ASP A 33 6.50 -8.75 16.31
C ASP A 33 5.39 -9.48 15.53
N ILE A 34 4.12 -9.23 15.91
CA ILE A 34 2.96 -9.86 15.30
C ILE A 34 2.24 -8.78 14.52
N HIS A 35 2.39 -8.61 13.27
CA HIS A 35 1.68 -7.61 12.45
C HIS A 35 0.22 -7.37 12.89
N LEU A 36 0.06 -6.71 14.05
CA LEU A 36 -1.20 -6.45 14.71
C LEU A 36 -1.93 -5.35 13.94
N TYR A 37 -3.18 -5.60 13.56
CA TYR A 37 -3.98 -4.58 12.88
C TYR A 37 -4.41 -3.47 13.84
N PHE A 38 -4.83 -3.85 15.07
CA PHE A 38 -5.24 -2.90 16.09
C PHE A 38 -5.18 -3.53 17.50
N PHE A 39 -4.92 -2.70 18.51
CA PHE A 39 -4.93 -3.09 19.92
C PHE A 39 -6.03 -2.31 20.65
N ILE A 40 -6.93 -3.00 21.34
CA ILE A 40 -7.98 -2.41 22.17
C ILE A 40 -7.62 -2.62 23.63
N ARG A 41 -7.46 -1.54 24.36
CA ARG A 41 -7.29 -1.57 25.82
C ARG A 41 -8.65 -1.71 26.48
N LYS A 42 -8.85 -2.70 27.34
CA LYS A 42 -10.16 -2.91 28.01
C LYS A 42 -10.60 -1.71 28.84
N ALA A 43 -9.65 -0.99 29.45
CA ALA A 43 -9.93 0.23 30.23
C ALA A 43 -10.45 1.40 29.36
N PHE A 44 -10.13 1.42 28.06
CA PHE A 44 -10.51 2.45 27.10
C PHE A 44 -11.28 1.85 25.92
N TYR A 45 -12.08 0.81 26.17
CA TYR A 45 -12.70 -0.01 25.14
C TYR A 45 -13.51 0.82 24.13
N GLU A 46 -14.38 1.72 24.59
CA GLU A 46 -15.24 2.50 23.71
C GLU A 46 -14.45 3.46 22.80
N GLU A 47 -13.41 4.09 23.36
CA GLU A 47 -12.56 5.02 22.62
C GLU A 47 -11.73 4.28 21.56
N ASP A 48 -11.06 3.19 21.97
CA ASP A 48 -10.21 2.42 21.07
C ASP A 48 -11.05 1.69 20.00
N PHE A 49 -12.28 1.26 20.34
CA PHE A 49 -13.19 0.66 19.37
C PHE A 49 -13.68 1.66 18.33
N LYS A 50 -14.00 2.90 18.71
CA LYS A 50 -14.31 3.97 17.75
C LYS A 50 -13.13 4.25 16.80
N ARG A 51 -11.91 4.29 17.32
CA ARG A 51 -10.70 4.45 16.51
C ARG A 51 -10.48 3.29 15.54
N LEU A 52 -10.76 2.06 15.96
CA LEU A 52 -10.73 0.87 15.11
C LEU A 52 -11.72 0.99 13.95
N LEU A 53 -12.97 1.38 14.23
CA LEU A 53 -13.99 1.54 13.18
C LEU A 53 -13.57 2.58 12.15
N LEU A 54 -13.09 3.75 12.58
CA LEU A 54 -12.59 4.79 11.67
C LEU A 54 -11.41 4.29 10.82
N LYS A 55 -10.52 3.47 11.40
CA LYS A 55 -9.42 2.86 10.65
C LYS A 55 -9.94 1.87 9.60
N ILE A 56 -10.91 1.03 9.93
CA ILE A 56 -11.52 0.07 9.00
C ILE A 56 -12.17 0.82 7.83
N GLU A 57 -13.01 1.81 8.10
CA GLU A 57 -13.69 2.62 7.08
C GLU A 57 -12.69 3.29 6.13
N LYS A 58 -11.62 3.85 6.67
CA LYS A 58 -10.57 4.47 5.87
C LYS A 58 -9.84 3.45 4.99
N ASP A 59 -9.46 2.30 5.53
CA ASP A 59 -8.77 1.24 4.79
C ASP A 59 -9.66 0.68 3.67
N GLU A 60 -10.96 0.54 3.92
CA GLU A 60 -11.93 0.10 2.92
C GLU A 60 -12.12 1.15 1.81
N ALA A 61 -12.24 2.42 2.17
CA ALA A 61 -12.35 3.50 1.19
C ALA A 61 -11.11 3.57 0.28
N GLU A 62 -9.92 3.42 0.85
CA GLU A 62 -8.68 3.37 0.07
C GLU A 62 -8.59 2.13 -0.82
N SER A 63 -9.02 0.96 -0.32
CA SER A 63 -9.02 -0.30 -1.08
C SER A 63 -10.01 -0.28 -2.25
N ASN A 64 -11.12 0.45 -2.10
CA ASN A 64 -12.17 0.56 -3.11
C ASN A 64 -11.96 1.76 -4.06
N LYS A 65 -10.92 2.58 -3.84
CA LYS A 65 -10.64 3.74 -4.70
C LYS A 65 -10.38 3.29 -6.13
N GLN A 66 -11.17 3.83 -7.06
CA GLN A 66 -11.10 3.54 -8.49
C GLN A 66 -10.55 4.73 -9.26
N TYR A 67 -9.87 4.43 -10.36
CA TYR A 67 -9.39 5.39 -11.33
C TYR A 67 -10.10 5.16 -12.66
N LEU A 68 -10.62 6.24 -13.25
CA LEU A 68 -11.30 6.20 -14.54
C LEU A 68 -10.26 6.14 -15.67
N LEU A 69 -10.26 5.03 -16.41
CA LEU A 69 -9.37 4.80 -17.56
C LEU A 69 -9.98 5.33 -18.85
N ASP A 70 -11.27 5.09 -19.06
CA ASP A 70 -12.00 5.50 -20.26
C ASP A 70 -13.40 6.01 -19.87
N GLU A 71 -13.63 7.30 -20.13
CA GLU A 71 -14.90 7.96 -19.82
C GLU A 71 -16.04 7.46 -20.72
N LYS A 72 -15.74 7.17 -22.02
CA LYS A 72 -16.75 6.74 -22.98
C LYS A 72 -17.28 5.35 -22.69
N ASN A 73 -16.38 4.45 -22.27
CA ASN A 73 -16.72 3.06 -22.00
C ASN A 73 -16.95 2.79 -20.50
N HIS A 74 -16.94 3.83 -19.65
CA HIS A 74 -17.05 3.73 -18.19
C HIS A 74 -16.08 2.68 -17.61
N GLN A 75 -14.85 2.62 -18.14
CA GLN A 75 -13.85 1.65 -17.71
C GLN A 75 -13.08 2.18 -16.50
N TYR A 76 -13.10 1.42 -15.41
CA TYR A 76 -12.42 1.75 -14.15
C TYR A 76 -11.41 0.68 -13.78
N ILE A 77 -10.36 1.10 -13.08
CA ILE A 77 -9.38 0.22 -12.45
C ILE A 77 -9.28 0.55 -10.95
N ARG A 78 -9.25 -0.45 -10.09
CA ARG A 78 -8.99 -0.21 -8.66
C ARG A 78 -7.54 0.21 -8.48
N CYS A 79 -7.30 1.32 -7.81
CA CYS A 79 -5.94 1.83 -7.58
C CYS A 79 -5.07 0.80 -6.85
N VAL A 80 -5.67 0.02 -5.95
CA VAL A 80 -4.97 -1.03 -5.18
C VAL A 80 -4.44 -2.17 -6.05
N ASP A 81 -4.97 -2.40 -7.24
CA ASP A 81 -4.54 -3.47 -8.16
C ASP A 81 -3.41 -3.05 -9.09
N ILE A 82 -3.10 -1.75 -9.16
CA ILE A 82 -2.03 -1.22 -10.00
C ILE A 82 -0.68 -1.51 -9.34
N TYR A 83 0.19 -2.23 -10.04
CA TYR A 83 1.57 -2.51 -9.61
C TYR A 83 2.48 -1.32 -9.89
N TYR A 84 2.39 -0.80 -11.11
CA TYR A 84 3.13 0.37 -11.54
C TYR A 84 2.46 1.00 -12.77
N ILE A 85 2.84 2.23 -13.06
CA ILE A 85 2.40 2.99 -14.23
C ILE A 85 3.64 3.41 -15.00
N GLN A 86 3.68 3.15 -16.30
CA GLN A 86 4.73 3.64 -17.18
C GLN A 86 4.17 4.58 -18.24
N SER A 87 4.92 5.63 -18.55
CA SER A 87 4.59 6.56 -19.61
C SER A 87 5.55 6.38 -20.78
N HIS A 88 4.99 6.25 -21.96
CA HIS A 88 5.73 6.37 -23.22
C HIS A 88 5.02 7.40 -24.09
N ARG A 89 5.74 8.51 -24.44
CA ARG A 89 5.15 9.68 -25.11
C ARG A 89 3.96 10.22 -24.31
N ASN A 90 2.75 10.22 -24.92
CA ASN A 90 1.51 10.71 -24.30
C ASN A 90 0.55 9.58 -23.89
N VAL A 91 1.07 8.36 -23.74
CA VAL A 91 0.31 7.20 -23.29
C VAL A 91 0.88 6.73 -21.96
N CYS A 92 0.01 6.57 -20.97
CA CYS A 92 0.33 5.87 -19.72
C CYS A 92 -0.26 4.47 -19.74
N THR A 93 0.57 3.48 -19.44
CA THR A 93 0.18 2.08 -19.29
C THR A 93 0.15 1.72 -17.81
N PHE A 94 -0.98 1.20 -17.38
CA PHE A 94 -1.25 0.78 -16.00
C PHE A 94 -1.12 -0.73 -15.93
N TYR A 95 -0.14 -1.23 -15.20
CA TYR A 95 0.16 -2.65 -15.08
C TYR A 95 -0.43 -3.21 -13.79
N THR A 96 -1.22 -4.29 -13.93
CA THR A 96 -1.78 -5.06 -12.83
C THR A 96 -1.14 -6.45 -12.77
N LYS A 97 -1.69 -7.35 -11.94
CA LYS A 97 -1.22 -8.73 -11.87
C LYS A 97 -1.41 -9.47 -13.20
N ASP A 98 -2.58 -9.33 -13.82
CA ASP A 98 -3.03 -10.22 -14.88
C ASP A 98 -3.17 -9.51 -16.25
N GLN A 99 -3.18 -8.18 -16.28
CA GLN A 99 -3.43 -7.41 -17.51
C GLN A 99 -2.84 -6.00 -17.42
N GLU A 100 -2.79 -5.33 -18.58
CA GLU A 100 -2.39 -3.93 -18.70
C GLU A 100 -3.49 -3.10 -19.37
N PHE A 101 -3.54 -1.81 -19.01
CA PHE A 101 -4.49 -0.85 -19.56
C PHE A 101 -3.73 0.37 -20.05
N GLN A 102 -4.15 0.91 -21.20
CA GLN A 102 -3.55 2.11 -21.76
C GLN A 102 -4.52 3.27 -21.73
N GLN A 103 -4.00 4.45 -21.40
CA GLN A 103 -4.75 5.70 -21.44
C GLN A 103 -3.93 6.79 -22.11
N TYR A 104 -4.55 7.56 -22.97
CA TYR A 104 -3.94 8.76 -23.55
C TYR A 104 -3.92 9.88 -22.49
N THR A 105 -2.84 9.93 -21.73
CA THR A 105 -2.64 10.88 -20.64
C THR A 105 -1.15 11.09 -20.36
N THR A 106 -0.80 12.09 -19.57
CA THR A 106 0.59 12.36 -19.19
C THR A 106 0.94 11.79 -17.83
N LEU A 107 2.21 11.40 -17.65
CA LEU A 107 2.69 10.96 -16.34
C LEU A 107 2.54 12.06 -15.27
N LYS A 108 2.56 13.33 -15.64
CA LYS A 108 2.32 14.45 -14.72
C LYS A 108 0.92 14.34 -14.09
N LYS A 109 -0.12 14.18 -14.90
CA LYS A 109 -1.51 13.99 -14.41
C LYS A 109 -1.62 12.74 -13.53
N CYS A 110 -1.00 11.62 -13.95
CA CYS A 110 -0.94 10.42 -13.13
C CYS A 110 -0.22 10.68 -11.79
N THR A 111 0.88 11.43 -11.79
CA THR A 111 1.62 11.78 -10.57
C THR A 111 0.75 12.59 -9.61
N GLU A 112 0.06 13.62 -10.11
CA GLU A 112 -0.84 14.47 -9.32
C GLU A 112 -1.97 13.65 -8.68
N TYR A 113 -2.53 12.68 -9.40
CA TYR A 113 -3.60 11.83 -8.89
C TYR A 113 -3.09 10.75 -7.93
N PHE A 114 -2.15 9.91 -8.39
CA PHE A 114 -1.73 8.72 -7.64
C PHE A 114 -0.78 9.03 -6.49
N CYS A 115 0.20 9.93 -6.68
CA CYS A 115 1.17 10.24 -5.63
C CYS A 115 0.63 11.17 -4.52
N SER A 116 -0.65 11.56 -4.59
CA SER A 116 -1.39 12.09 -3.43
C SER A 116 -1.66 10.98 -2.39
N ASN A 117 -1.66 9.71 -2.81
CA ASN A 117 -1.76 8.55 -1.94
C ASN A 117 -0.35 8.07 -1.58
N ILE A 118 -0.10 7.82 -0.28
CA ILE A 118 1.18 7.38 0.28
C ILE A 118 1.70 6.07 -0.32
N ALA A 119 0.82 5.25 -0.92
CA ALA A 119 1.20 3.99 -1.56
C ALA A 119 1.92 4.17 -2.90
N PHE A 120 1.76 5.31 -3.57
CA PHE A 120 2.34 5.53 -4.89
C PHE A 120 3.51 6.51 -4.85
N TYR A 121 4.56 6.19 -5.62
CA TYR A 121 5.74 7.02 -5.69
C TYR A 121 6.35 7.04 -7.11
N LYS A 122 6.71 8.24 -7.58
CA LYS A 122 7.38 8.44 -8.87
C LYS A 122 8.88 8.24 -8.73
N ILE A 123 9.40 7.11 -9.22
CA ILE A 123 10.82 6.76 -9.09
C ILE A 123 11.74 7.37 -10.15
N ASN A 124 11.18 7.71 -11.34
CA ASN A 124 11.92 8.34 -12.42
C ASN A 124 10.99 9.15 -13.36
N SER A 125 11.50 9.64 -14.49
CA SER A 125 10.75 10.52 -15.42
C SER A 125 9.56 9.84 -16.10
N TYR A 126 9.49 8.51 -16.08
CA TYR A 126 8.49 7.73 -16.84
C TYR A 126 7.83 6.62 -16.02
N THR A 127 8.14 6.46 -14.72
CA THR A 127 7.61 5.37 -13.91
C THR A 127 7.11 5.83 -12.55
N ILE A 128 5.88 5.43 -12.21
CA ILE A 128 5.29 5.48 -10.87
C ILE A 128 5.12 4.05 -10.39
N ILE A 129 5.52 3.73 -9.16
CA ILE A 129 5.35 2.41 -8.54
C ILE A 129 4.33 2.47 -7.41
N ASN A 130 3.75 1.30 -7.10
CA ASN A 130 2.95 1.12 -5.89
C ASN A 130 3.79 0.37 -4.85
N PHE A 131 4.03 0.98 -3.70
CA PHE A 131 4.80 0.43 -2.59
C PHE A 131 4.24 -0.87 -2.04
N LYS A 132 2.94 -1.12 -2.21
CA LYS A 132 2.30 -2.38 -1.83
C LYS A 132 2.98 -3.60 -2.46
N TYR A 133 3.51 -3.45 -3.65
CA TYR A 133 4.09 -4.54 -4.44
C TYR A 133 5.62 -4.58 -4.44
N VAL A 134 6.26 -3.71 -3.68
CA VAL A 134 7.73 -3.67 -3.58
C VAL A 134 8.24 -4.85 -2.76
N THR A 135 9.17 -5.62 -3.35
CA THR A 135 9.86 -6.75 -2.69
C THR A 135 11.28 -6.40 -2.31
N LYS A 136 11.96 -5.59 -3.14
CA LYS A 136 13.33 -5.09 -2.86
C LYS A 136 13.41 -3.63 -3.25
N ILE A 137 14.11 -2.84 -2.44
CA ILE A 137 14.28 -1.41 -2.68
C ILE A 137 15.66 -0.95 -2.20
N ASN A 138 16.31 -0.12 -3.01
CA ASN A 138 17.52 0.62 -2.64
C ASN A 138 17.56 1.96 -3.41
N HIS A 139 18.63 2.74 -3.24
CA HIS A 139 18.77 4.05 -3.89
C HIS A 139 18.91 3.99 -5.42
N GLN A 140 19.22 2.82 -6.00
CA GLN A 140 19.48 2.66 -7.43
C GLN A 140 18.35 1.91 -8.14
N SER A 141 17.65 1.01 -7.45
CA SER A 141 16.64 0.14 -8.05
C SER A 141 15.51 -0.23 -7.10
N VAL A 142 14.36 -0.55 -7.70
CA VAL A 142 13.19 -1.11 -7.03
C VAL A 142 12.75 -2.35 -7.78
N THR A 143 12.54 -3.46 -7.07
CA THR A 143 11.98 -4.70 -7.62
C THR A 143 10.58 -4.91 -7.06
N LEU A 144 9.63 -5.24 -7.92
CA LEU A 144 8.24 -5.52 -7.56
C LEU A 144 7.97 -7.03 -7.45
N LEU A 145 6.81 -7.38 -6.93
CA LEU A 145 6.34 -8.77 -6.73
C LEU A 145 6.32 -9.60 -8.02
N ASN A 146 6.05 -8.97 -9.15
CA ASN A 146 6.09 -9.58 -10.49
C ASN A 146 7.50 -9.68 -11.09
N GLN A 147 8.55 -9.51 -10.28
CA GLN A 147 9.96 -9.56 -10.64
C GLN A 147 10.44 -8.43 -11.56
N GLN A 148 9.60 -7.47 -11.92
CA GLN A 148 10.03 -6.28 -12.65
C GLN A 148 10.94 -5.42 -11.79
N THR A 149 12.07 -5.01 -12.37
CA THR A 149 13.06 -4.15 -11.70
C THR A 149 13.21 -2.85 -12.48
N PHE A 150 13.16 -1.73 -11.76
CA PHE A 150 13.23 -0.39 -12.30
C PHE A 150 14.40 0.39 -11.72
N ASN A 151 15.07 1.17 -12.57
CA ASN A 151 16.11 2.09 -12.12
C ASN A 151 15.48 3.33 -11.46
N VAL A 152 16.04 3.73 -10.34
CA VAL A 152 15.65 4.91 -9.57
C VAL A 152 16.42 6.13 -10.04
N SER A 153 15.73 7.23 -10.30
CA SER A 153 16.36 8.50 -10.65
C SER A 153 17.07 9.12 -9.45
N ARG A 154 18.20 9.81 -9.68
CA ARG A 154 18.89 10.62 -8.66
C ARG A 154 18.00 11.70 -8.02
N LYS A 155 16.89 12.07 -8.67
CA LYS A 155 15.91 13.02 -8.12
C LYS A 155 14.98 12.43 -7.07
N ALA A 156 14.85 11.11 -7.00
CA ALA A 156 14.01 10.39 -6.04
C ALA A 156 14.76 10.14 -4.71
N LYS A 157 15.30 11.22 -4.11
CA LYS A 157 16.18 11.13 -2.93
C LYS A 157 15.46 10.64 -1.67
N ASP A 158 14.18 10.93 -1.54
CA ASP A 158 13.33 10.60 -0.40
C ASP A 158 12.58 9.25 -0.54
N LEU A 159 12.87 8.49 -1.60
CA LEU A 159 12.22 7.20 -1.90
C LEU A 159 12.22 6.23 -0.71
N ILE A 160 13.38 6.03 -0.09
CA ILE A 160 13.53 5.08 1.03
C ILE A 160 12.75 5.57 2.27
N GLU A 161 12.82 6.85 2.58
CA GLU A 161 12.06 7.46 3.68
C GLU A 161 10.55 7.32 3.46
N LYS A 162 10.06 7.61 2.25
CA LYS A 162 8.65 7.45 1.87
C LYS A 162 8.20 6.00 1.94
N TYR A 163 9.05 5.05 1.51
CA TYR A 163 8.76 3.64 1.65
C TYR A 163 8.65 3.20 3.11
N HIS A 164 9.56 3.63 3.98
CA HIS A 164 9.48 3.33 5.41
C HIS A 164 8.26 3.98 6.07
N THR A 165 7.90 5.20 5.66
CA THR A 165 6.67 5.86 6.12
C THR A 165 5.43 5.07 5.69
N TYR A 166 5.36 4.63 4.44
CA TYR A 166 4.29 3.76 3.96
C TYR A 166 4.23 2.44 4.76
N ARG A 167 5.38 1.78 4.99
CA ARG A 167 5.43 0.53 5.76
C ARG A 167 4.91 0.69 7.17
N ARG A 168 5.25 1.80 7.85
CA ARG A 168 4.72 2.12 9.19
C ARG A 168 3.22 2.41 9.20
N TYR A 169 2.71 2.96 8.11
CA TYR A 169 1.28 3.29 7.97
C TYR A 169 0.41 2.04 7.79
N ILE A 170 0.91 1.01 7.11
CA ILE A 170 0.18 -0.24 6.85
C ILE A 170 0.40 -1.33 7.92
N GLN A 171 1.34 -1.11 8.83
CA GLN A 171 1.54 -1.93 10.04
C GLN A 171 0.60 -1.47 11.16
#